data_6bc03ab922fb739eaa96f8050e50f47b
#
_entry.id   6bc03ab922fb739eaa96f8050e50f47b
#
_cell.length_a   1.000
_cell.length_b   1.000
_cell.length_c   1.000
_cell.angle_alpha   90.00
_cell.angle_beta   90.00
_cell.angle_gamma   90.00
#
_symmetry.space_group_name_H-M   'P 1'
#
loop_
_entity.id
_entity.type
_entity.pdbx_description
1 polymer ?
#
loop_
_entity_poly.entity_id
_entity_poly.type
_entity_poly.pdbx_seq_one_letter_code
_entity_poly.pdbx_strand_id
1 'polypeptide(L)'
;MTTIETSTIETSLDPGLCECLRDVLDPEIGLNIVDLGLVLDAHRSANRIRVRLTLTSRACPLGELVLADVREKVAASYPEVTRVDIKLVWDPVWTPDLITDRGYELLGRPRTRTLT
;
A
#
# COMPACT_ATOMS: atom_id res chain seq x y z
N MET A 1 -14.58 15.91 -18.09
CA MET A 1 -14.23 15.51 -17.95
C MET A 1 -13.73 14.89 -17.86
N THR A 2 -13.61 14.83 -18.12
CA THR A 2 -13.04 14.22 -18.05
C THR A 2 -12.29 13.63 -18.08
N THR A 3 -12.14 13.50 -18.34
CA THR A 3 -11.50 12.86 -18.43
C THR A 3 -10.73 12.46 -17.97
N ILE A 4 -10.51 12.51 -17.97
CA ILE A 4 -9.83 12.13 -17.65
C ILE A 4 -9.43 11.49 -17.04
N GLU A 5 -9.53 11.34 -16.93
CA GLU A 5 -9.31 10.71 -16.43
C GLU A 5 -8.82 9.88 -16.35
N THR A 6 -8.83 9.79 -16.64
CA THR A 6 -8.35 8.89 -16.78
C THR A 6 -7.31 8.60 -16.36
N SER A 7 -6.85 8.92 -16.65
CA SER A 7 -5.71 8.70 -16.41
C SER A 7 -5.37 8.38 -15.24
N THR A 8 -5.48 8.94 -14.82
CA THR A 8 -5.21 8.81 -13.72
C THR A 8 -5.49 7.64 -13.17
N ILE A 9 -5.96 7.06 -13.70
CA ILE A 9 -6.32 6.02 -13.33
C ILE A 9 -5.46 5.15 -12.72
N GLU A 10 -4.39 4.99 -13.22
CA GLU A 10 -3.54 4.03 -12.78
C GLU A 10 -3.01 4.28 -11.48
N THR A 11 -2.96 5.42 -11.02
CA THR A 11 -2.38 5.62 -9.76
C THR A 11 -3.39 6.03 -8.81
N SER A 12 -4.30 5.26 -8.52
CA SER A 12 -5.34 5.62 -7.63
C SER A 12 -4.97 5.37 -6.22
N LEU A 13 -4.23 6.25 -5.62
CA LEU A 13 -3.89 6.14 -4.20
C LEU A 13 -4.56 7.27 -3.44
N ASP A 14 -5.64 6.95 -2.77
CA ASP A 14 -6.36 7.93 -1.96
C ASP A 14 -5.45 8.40 -0.82
N PRO A 15 -5.20 9.70 -0.68
CA PRO A 15 -4.26 10.17 0.34
C PRO A 15 -4.67 9.82 1.77
N GLY A 16 -5.94 9.90 2.08
CA GLY A 16 -6.41 9.56 3.41
C GLY A 16 -6.20 8.10 3.73
N LEU A 17 -6.47 7.23 2.75
CA LEU A 17 -6.22 5.81 2.93
C LEU A 17 -4.74 5.54 3.10
N CYS A 18 -3.90 6.22 2.33
CA CYS A 18 -2.46 6.02 2.45
C CYS A 18 -1.97 6.43 3.83
N GLU A 19 -2.49 7.52 4.38
CA GLU A 19 -2.11 7.90 5.73
C GLU A 19 -2.51 6.84 6.74
N CYS A 20 -3.70 6.29 6.58
CA CYS A 20 -4.16 5.22 7.44
C CYS A 20 -3.25 4.00 7.33
N LEU A 21 -2.87 3.66 6.11
CA LEU A 21 -2.07 2.45 5.88
C LEU A 21 -0.63 2.61 6.30
N ARG A 22 -0.16 3.83 6.53
CA ARG A 22 1.18 4.02 7.06
C ARG A 22 1.34 3.52 8.49
N ASP A 23 0.23 3.19 9.14
CA ASP A 23 0.30 2.57 10.44
C ASP A 23 0.47 1.07 10.37
N VAL A 24 0.47 0.50 9.17
CA VAL A 24 0.68 -0.94 8.99
C VAL A 24 2.12 -1.17 8.59
N LEU A 25 2.82 -1.95 9.39
CA LEU A 25 4.24 -2.22 9.14
C LEU A 25 4.44 -3.61 8.60
N ASP A 26 5.39 -3.73 7.67
CA ASP A 26 5.84 -5.04 7.24
C ASP A 26 6.65 -5.64 8.41
N PRO A 27 6.25 -6.79 8.95
CA PRO A 27 6.90 -7.30 10.15
C PRO A 27 8.33 -7.75 9.94
N GLU A 28 8.74 -8.01 8.71
CA GLU A 28 10.10 -8.43 8.45
C GLU A 28 11.04 -7.25 8.30
N ILE A 29 10.56 -6.18 7.71
CA ILE A 29 11.42 -5.05 7.38
C ILE A 29 11.25 -3.91 8.38
N GLY A 30 10.05 -3.80 8.96
CA GLY A 30 9.78 -2.75 9.94
C GLY A 30 9.44 -1.41 9.32
N LEU A 31 9.21 -1.37 8.02
CA LEU A 31 8.82 -0.15 7.33
C LEU A 31 7.35 -0.26 6.99
N ASN A 32 6.66 0.88 6.96
CA ASN A 32 5.24 0.86 6.63
C ASN A 32 5.02 0.45 5.18
N ILE A 33 3.88 -0.17 4.94
CA ILE A 33 3.62 -0.78 3.64
C ILE A 33 3.47 0.23 2.51
N VAL A 34 3.10 1.46 2.84
CA VAL A 34 2.97 2.48 1.80
C VAL A 34 4.33 2.90 1.28
N ASP A 35 5.23 3.24 2.18
CA ASP A 35 6.56 3.67 1.76
C ASP A 35 7.41 2.52 1.24
N LEU A 36 7.08 1.30 1.63
CA LEU A 36 7.75 0.13 1.09
C LEU A 36 7.30 -0.17 -0.34
N GLY A 37 6.21 0.44 -0.77
CA GLY A 37 5.72 0.25 -2.13
C GLY A 37 4.84 -0.97 -2.30
N LEU A 38 4.25 -1.45 -1.21
CA LEU A 38 3.39 -2.63 -1.27
C LEU A 38 1.95 -2.30 -1.63
N VAL A 39 1.52 -1.05 -1.43
CA VAL A 39 0.15 -0.66 -1.75
C VAL A 39 0.10 -0.24 -3.22
N LEU A 40 -0.56 -1.05 -4.03
CA LEU A 40 -0.63 -0.79 -5.46
C LEU A 40 -1.83 0.05 -5.84
N ASP A 41 -2.88 0.00 -5.04
CA ASP A 41 -4.11 0.69 -5.34
C ASP A 41 -4.87 0.88 -4.04
N ALA A 42 -5.42 2.05 -3.81
CA ALA A 42 -6.19 2.35 -2.62
C ALA A 42 -7.29 3.32 -3.00
N HIS A 43 -8.51 2.83 -3.08
CA HIS A 43 -9.65 3.56 -3.56
C HIS A 43 -10.71 3.68 -2.49
N ARG A 44 -11.28 4.84 -2.39
CA ARG A 44 -12.36 5.06 -1.44
C ARG A 44 -13.54 5.70 -2.14
N SER A 45 -14.72 5.12 -1.94
CA SER A 45 -15.96 5.74 -2.38
C SER A 45 -16.86 5.89 -1.16
N ALA A 46 -18.13 6.27 -1.37
CA ALA A 46 -18.99 6.66 -0.26
C ALA A 46 -19.11 5.58 0.80
N ASN A 47 -19.28 4.33 0.41
CA ASN A 47 -19.45 3.26 1.38
C ASN A 47 -18.63 2.04 1.07
N ARG A 48 -17.57 2.22 0.30
CA ARG A 48 -16.73 1.09 -0.08
C ARG A 48 -15.27 1.54 -0.15
N ILE A 49 -14.39 0.68 0.34
CA ILE A 49 -12.95 0.88 0.24
C ILE A 49 -12.36 -0.33 -0.45
N ARG A 50 -11.45 -0.11 -1.37
CA ARG A 50 -10.76 -1.18 -2.07
C ARG A 50 -9.28 -0.92 -2.02
N VAL A 51 -8.52 -1.91 -1.55
CA VAL A 51 -7.07 -1.82 -1.47
C VAL A 51 -6.49 -3.05 -2.14
N ARG A 52 -5.54 -2.84 -3.03
CA ARG A 52 -4.77 -3.93 -3.61
C ARG A 52 -3.33 -3.77 -3.19
N LEU A 53 -2.77 -4.84 -2.68
CA LEU A 53 -1.39 -4.78 -2.24
C LEU A 53 -0.66 -6.05 -2.62
N THR A 54 0.66 -5.97 -2.55
CA THR A 54 1.50 -7.11 -2.79
C THR A 54 2.44 -7.28 -1.59
N LEU A 55 3.27 -8.30 -1.65
CA LEU A 55 4.25 -8.54 -0.60
C LEU A 55 5.62 -8.63 -1.25
N THR A 56 6.66 -8.54 -0.43
CA THR A 56 8.01 -8.62 -0.93
C THR A 56 8.38 -10.02 -1.40
N SER A 57 7.66 -11.03 -0.94
CA SER A 57 7.94 -12.40 -1.31
C SER A 57 6.69 -13.25 -1.16
N ARG A 58 6.47 -14.16 -2.09
CA ARG A 58 5.37 -15.10 -1.99
C ARG A 58 5.56 -16.06 -0.83
N ALA A 59 6.78 -16.25 -0.42
CA ALA A 59 7.08 -17.16 0.67
C ALA A 59 6.88 -16.53 2.04
N CYS A 60 6.47 -15.28 2.10
CA CYS A 60 6.33 -14.58 3.37
C CYS A 60 5.20 -15.22 4.19
N PRO A 61 5.51 -15.85 5.31
CA PRO A 61 4.46 -16.47 6.13
C PRO A 61 3.66 -15.46 6.92
N LEU A 62 4.09 -14.20 6.88
CA LEU A 62 3.44 -13.15 7.66
C LEU A 62 2.44 -12.34 6.83
N GLY A 63 2.18 -12.76 5.61
CA GLY A 63 1.26 -12.03 4.75
C GLY A 63 -0.13 -11.93 5.33
N GLU A 64 -0.60 -12.98 5.98
CA GLU A 64 -1.93 -12.96 6.60
C GLU A 64 -2.00 -11.92 7.71
N LEU A 65 -0.89 -11.74 8.44
CA LEU A 65 -0.86 -10.73 9.48
C LEU A 65 -0.96 -9.33 8.91
N VAL A 66 -0.28 -9.09 7.78
CA VAL A 66 -0.34 -7.79 7.13
C VAL A 66 -1.77 -7.52 6.65
N LEU A 67 -2.41 -8.49 6.03
CA LEU A 67 -3.77 -8.31 5.56
C LEU A 67 -4.74 -8.05 6.69
N ALA A 68 -4.58 -8.77 7.80
CA ALA A 68 -5.44 -8.58 8.96
C ALA A 68 -5.25 -7.18 9.54
N ASP A 69 -4.01 -6.72 9.60
CA ASP A 69 -3.72 -5.40 10.15
C ASP A 69 -4.29 -4.31 9.25
N VAL A 70 -4.21 -4.48 7.93
CA VAL A 70 -4.79 -3.52 7.00
C VAL A 70 -6.30 -3.43 7.24
N ARG A 71 -6.98 -4.56 7.36
CA ARG A 71 -8.40 -4.56 7.61
C ARG A 71 -8.75 -3.83 8.90
N GLU A 72 -7.99 -4.11 9.93
CA GLU A 72 -8.23 -3.51 11.23
C GLU A 72 -8.06 -2.00 11.20
N LYS A 73 -6.96 -1.55 10.58
CA LYS A 73 -6.69 -0.12 10.52
C LYS A 73 -7.73 0.62 9.68
N VAL A 74 -8.14 0.04 8.57
CA VAL A 74 -9.14 0.65 7.72
C VAL A 74 -10.48 0.71 8.43
N ALA A 75 -10.87 -0.36 9.10
CA ALA A 75 -12.13 -0.39 9.80
C ALA A 75 -12.17 0.63 10.93
N ALA A 76 -11.05 0.82 11.60
CA ALA A 76 -10.99 1.78 12.69
C ALA A 76 -11.04 3.22 12.19
N SER A 77 -10.44 3.48 11.04
CA SER A 77 -10.40 4.84 10.50
C SER A 77 -11.66 5.22 9.74
N TYR A 78 -12.36 4.24 9.21
CA TYR A 78 -13.54 4.49 8.39
C TYR A 78 -14.72 3.62 8.85
N PRO A 79 -15.18 3.83 10.08
CA PRO A 79 -16.23 2.96 10.62
C PRO A 79 -17.55 3.06 9.88
N GLU A 80 -17.76 4.13 9.14
CA GLU A 80 -19.00 4.30 8.39
C GLU A 80 -19.02 3.51 7.08
N VAL A 81 -17.86 3.01 6.64
CA VAL A 81 -17.79 2.28 5.38
C VAL A 81 -18.29 0.86 5.62
N THR A 82 -19.24 0.43 4.78
CA THR A 82 -19.85 -0.87 4.96
C THR A 82 -19.14 -1.98 4.21
N ARG A 83 -18.30 -1.65 3.24
CA ARG A 83 -17.64 -2.67 2.46
C ARG A 83 -16.15 -2.35 2.29
N VAL A 84 -15.33 -3.28 2.73
CA VAL A 84 -13.88 -3.13 2.62
C VAL A 84 -13.34 -4.36 1.90
N ASP A 85 -12.77 -4.14 0.73
CA ASP A 85 -12.19 -5.19 -0.09
C ASP A 85 -10.68 -5.04 -0.08
N ILE A 86 -9.99 -6.01 0.50
CA ILE A 86 -8.53 -6.03 0.53
C ILE A 86 -8.10 -7.21 -0.31
N LYS A 87 -7.27 -6.96 -1.31
CA LYS A 87 -6.86 -8.01 -2.23
C LYS A 87 -5.35 -8.06 -2.34
N LEU A 88 -4.81 -9.25 -2.22
CA LEU A 88 -3.39 -9.49 -2.41
C LEU A 88 -3.16 -9.87 -3.87
N VAL A 89 -2.25 -9.21 -4.52
CA VAL A 89 -1.95 -9.48 -5.92
C VAL A 89 -0.45 -9.65 -6.08
N TRP A 90 -0.05 -10.41 -7.09
CA TRP A 90 1.36 -10.71 -7.32
C TRP A 90 1.88 -10.14 -8.63
N ASP A 91 1.08 -9.31 -9.28
CA ASP A 91 1.48 -8.67 -10.52
C ASP A 91 1.07 -7.21 -10.43
N PRO A 92 2.02 -6.29 -10.45
CA PRO A 92 3.46 -6.50 -10.68
C PRO A 92 4.17 -7.08 -9.47
N VAL A 93 5.31 -7.67 -9.72
CA VAL A 93 6.15 -8.20 -8.65
C VAL A 93 6.83 -7.02 -7.96
N TRP A 94 6.90 -7.08 -6.64
CA TRP A 94 7.54 -6.03 -5.88
C TRP A 94 9.05 -6.03 -6.11
N THR A 95 9.61 -4.84 -6.24
CA THR A 95 11.06 -4.65 -6.27
C THR A 95 11.42 -3.46 -5.40
N PRO A 96 12.68 -3.34 -4.98
CA PRO A 96 13.10 -2.19 -4.19
C PRO A 96 12.89 -0.84 -4.88
N ASP A 97 12.74 -0.83 -6.19
CA ASP A 97 12.46 0.41 -6.91
C ASP A 97 11.12 1.01 -6.50
N LEU A 98 10.23 0.23 -5.91
CA LEU A 98 8.94 0.71 -5.47
C LEU A 98 8.98 1.39 -4.11
N ILE A 99 10.10 1.30 -3.41
CA ILE A 99 10.25 1.98 -2.13
C ILE A 99 10.33 3.48 -2.41
N THR A 100 9.56 4.26 -1.65
CA THR A 100 9.56 5.71 -1.82
C THR A 100 10.85 6.31 -1.30
N ASP A 101 11.12 7.56 -1.68
CA ASP A 101 12.29 8.26 -1.14
C ASP A 101 12.21 8.35 0.37
N ARG A 102 11.02 8.61 0.90
CA ARG A 102 10.82 8.63 2.33
C ARG A 102 11.11 7.27 2.94
N GLY A 103 10.74 6.20 2.25
CA GLY A 103 11.02 4.85 2.72
C GLY A 103 12.52 4.60 2.84
N TYR A 104 13.28 5.04 1.86
CA TYR A 104 14.72 4.89 1.94
C TYR A 104 15.31 5.70 3.10
N GLU A 105 14.78 6.89 3.33
CA GLU A 105 15.23 7.68 4.47
C GLU A 105 14.93 6.98 5.79
N LEU A 106 13.75 6.42 5.91
CA LEU A 106 13.36 5.73 7.12
C LEU A 106 14.18 4.49 7.37
N LEU A 107 14.67 3.86 6.30
CA LEU A 107 15.55 2.70 6.42
C LEU A 107 16.98 3.10 6.71
N GLY A 108 17.28 4.38 6.66
CA GLY A 108 18.64 4.85 6.89
C GLY A 108 19.57 4.57 5.73
N ARG A 109 19.03 4.44 4.52
CA ARG A 109 19.82 4.14 3.34
C ARG A 109 19.53 5.11 2.23
N PRO A 110 20.55 5.52 1.49
CA PRO A 110 20.30 6.32 0.30
C PRO A 110 19.76 5.43 -0.80
N ARG A 111 19.03 6.03 -1.71
CA ARG A 111 18.58 5.33 -2.89
C ARG A 111 19.80 5.15 -3.80
N THR A 112 20.11 3.91 -4.15
CA THR A 112 21.34 3.65 -4.84
C THR A 112 21.21 3.25 -6.28
N ARG A 113 20.04 2.95 -6.74
CA ARG A 113 19.90 2.45 -8.10
C ARG A 113 20.33 3.45 -9.16
N THR A 114 20.43 4.70 -8.79
CA THR A 114 20.82 5.70 -9.75
C THR A 114 22.30 5.80 -9.95
N LEU A 115 23.05 5.07 -9.22
CA LEU A 115 24.44 5.18 -9.33
C LEU A 115 25.01 4.54 -10.51
N THR A 116 24.28 3.83 -11.23
CA THR A 116 24.90 3.21 -12.34
C THR A 116 25.09 3.97 -13.49
#